data_5b4984b56f1b590366aa22c462b160da
#
_entry.id   5b4984b56f1b590366aa22c462b160da
#
_cell.length_a   1.000
_cell.length_b   1.000
_cell.length_c   1.000
_cell.angle_alpha   90.00
_cell.angle_beta   90.00
_cell.angle_gamma   90.00
#
_symmetry.space_group_name_H-M   'P 1'
#
loop_
_entity.id
_entity.type
_entity.pdbx_description
1 polymer ?
#
loop_
_entity_poly.entity_id
_entity_poly.type
_entity_poly.pdbx_seq_one_letter_code
_entity_poly.pdbx_strand_id
1 'polypeptide(L)'
;MHIIYCAVLLLASCKKRILKSGVFSFAPFFKAHHILVLEPEKKKEGIYLIDFSPLNQDKSETLLNLALGKWVPAELRVRNIRCTSVDDEILEKWYNMNRKLTSEESLQLTECTLNKIQDKEIKRFYKDIESSWKKEMNLYTNNCQHFTRTMV
;
A
#
# COMPACT_ATOMS: atom_id res chain seq x y z
N MET A 1 4.58 -8.56 17.33
CA MET A 1 3.51 -7.62 17.71
C MET A 1 4.00 -6.34 18.38
N HIS A 2 4.87 -6.40 19.35
CA HIS A 2 5.38 -5.20 20.04
C HIS A 2 6.05 -4.17 19.13
N ILE A 3 6.84 -4.61 18.17
CA ILE A 3 7.55 -3.73 17.22
C ILE A 3 6.57 -2.97 16.33
N ILE A 4 5.54 -3.65 15.85
CA ILE A 4 4.50 -3.03 14.99
C ILE A 4 3.72 -1.97 15.79
N TYR A 5 3.38 -2.26 17.02
CA TYR A 5 2.68 -1.32 17.88
C TYR A 5 3.50 -0.04 18.13
N CYS A 6 4.78 -0.19 18.40
CA CYS A 6 5.71 0.95 18.56
C CYS A 6 5.85 1.74 17.25
N ALA A 7 5.92 1.06 16.11
CA ALA A 7 6.00 1.72 14.80
C ALA A 7 4.74 2.56 14.51
N VAL A 8 3.56 2.04 14.81
CA VAL A 8 2.29 2.77 14.62
C VAL A 8 2.24 4.02 15.50
N LEU A 9 2.71 3.95 16.74
CA LEU A 9 2.73 5.09 17.65
C LEU A 9 3.71 6.20 17.21
N LEU A 10 4.79 5.84 16.52
CA LEU A 10 5.80 6.79 16.05
C LEU A 10 5.31 7.67 14.88
N LEU A 11 4.19 7.31 14.24
CA LEU A 11 3.59 8.11 13.17
C LEU A 11 2.52 9.09 13.65
N ALA A 12 2.60 9.58 14.90
CA ALA A 12 1.60 10.49 15.46
C ALA A 12 1.42 11.80 14.67
N SER A 13 2.47 12.27 13.99
CA SER A 13 2.45 13.49 13.16
C SER A 13 2.03 13.26 11.70
N CYS A 14 1.84 12.02 11.30
CA CYS A 14 1.48 11.65 9.94
C CYS A 14 -0.02 11.28 9.84
N LYS A 15 -0.71 11.81 8.85
CA LYS A 15 -2.08 11.36 8.57
C LYS A 15 -2.05 9.98 7.93
N LYS A 16 -2.80 9.07 8.51
CA LYS A 16 -2.97 7.70 8.02
C LYS A 16 -4.41 7.48 7.58
N ARG A 17 -4.60 6.90 6.42
CA ARG A 17 -5.90 6.45 5.95
C ARG A 17 -5.79 5.21 5.08
N ILE A 18 -6.92 4.56 4.85
CA ILE A 18 -7.00 3.38 3.99
C ILE A 18 -7.64 3.80 2.67
N LEU A 19 -6.94 3.56 1.57
CA LEU A 19 -7.48 3.64 0.22
C LEU A 19 -7.94 2.26 -0.21
N LYS A 20 -9.19 2.15 -0.65
CA LYS A 20 -9.76 0.91 -1.17
C LYS A 20 -9.72 0.94 -2.69
N SER A 21 -9.17 -0.10 -3.29
CA SER A 21 -9.02 -0.20 -4.74
C SER A 21 -9.70 -1.46 -5.31
N GLY A 22 -10.22 -1.34 -6.52
CA GLY A 22 -10.73 -2.47 -7.28
C GLY A 22 -9.58 -3.34 -7.79
N VAL A 23 -9.69 -4.65 -7.57
CA VAL A 23 -8.69 -5.63 -8.04
C VAL A 23 -9.07 -6.19 -9.40
N PHE A 24 -10.36 -6.26 -9.68
CA PHE A 24 -10.88 -6.89 -10.88
C PHE A 24 -11.36 -5.84 -11.89
N SER A 25 -10.84 -5.89 -13.10
CA SER A 25 -11.25 -4.99 -14.18
C SER A 25 -12.73 -5.14 -14.58
N PHE A 26 -13.31 -6.35 -14.40
CA PHE A 26 -14.71 -6.62 -14.66
C PHE A 26 -15.66 -6.22 -13.52
N ALA A 27 -15.13 -5.94 -12.35
CA ALA A 27 -15.90 -5.54 -11.17
C ALA A 27 -15.22 -4.36 -10.44
N PRO A 28 -15.17 -3.16 -11.07
CA PRO A 28 -14.44 -2.00 -10.49
C PRO A 28 -15.09 -1.48 -9.22
N PHE A 29 -16.35 -1.80 -8.96
CA PHE A 29 -17.05 -1.47 -7.72
C PHE A 29 -16.65 -2.37 -6.53
N PHE A 30 -16.06 -3.52 -6.78
CA PHE A 30 -15.59 -4.45 -5.74
C PHE A 30 -14.19 -4.08 -5.29
N LYS A 31 -14.11 -3.24 -4.27
CA LYS A 31 -12.85 -2.67 -3.76
C LYS A 31 -12.25 -3.56 -2.68
N ALA A 32 -11.70 -4.69 -3.08
CA ALA A 32 -11.14 -5.67 -2.17
C ALA A 32 -9.71 -5.38 -1.73
N HIS A 33 -8.95 -4.59 -2.49
CA HIS A 33 -7.58 -4.26 -2.16
C HIS A 33 -7.48 -3.00 -1.32
N HIS A 34 -6.84 -3.11 -0.17
CA HIS A 34 -6.63 -2.00 0.76
C HIS A 34 -5.17 -1.54 0.71
N ILE A 35 -4.99 -0.24 0.65
CA ILE A 35 -3.69 0.41 0.56
C ILE A 35 -3.58 1.40 1.72
N LEU A 36 -2.46 1.38 2.42
CA LEU A 36 -2.17 2.35 3.46
C LEU A 36 -1.64 3.64 2.82
N VAL A 37 -2.30 4.75 3.09
CA VAL A 37 -1.89 6.08 2.63
C VAL A 37 -1.31 6.85 3.81
N LEU A 38 -0.09 7.32 3.64
CA LEU A 38 0.63 8.13 4.64
C LEU A 38 0.87 9.53 4.08
N GLU A 39 0.32 10.53 4.74
CA GLU A 39 0.55 11.95 4.41
C GLU A 39 1.41 12.60 5.50
N PRO A 40 2.69 12.92 5.22
CA PRO A 40 3.54 13.65 6.16
C PRO A 40 3.02 15.08 6.36
N GLU A 41 3.24 15.67 7.54
CA GLU A 41 2.94 17.09 7.79
C GLU A 41 3.71 18.01 6.84
N LYS A 42 4.96 17.66 6.54
CA LYS A 42 5.77 18.40 5.55
C LYS A 42 5.35 17.98 4.15
N LYS A 43 4.44 18.73 3.55
CA LYS A 43 3.89 18.48 2.21
C LYS A 43 4.91 18.39 1.08
N LYS A 44 6.15 18.83 1.30
CA LYS A 44 7.24 18.76 0.30
C LYS A 44 7.68 17.36 -0.06
N GLU A 45 7.41 16.39 0.80
CA GLU A 45 7.86 15.01 0.61
C GLU A 45 6.85 14.12 -0.14
N GLY A 46 5.65 14.66 -0.40
CA GLY A 46 4.60 13.94 -1.10
C GLY A 46 3.85 12.93 -0.24
N ILE A 47 3.14 12.04 -0.89
CA ILE A 47 2.30 11.02 -0.27
C ILE A 47 2.94 9.65 -0.47
N TYR A 48 2.93 8.81 0.56
CA TYR A 48 3.42 7.45 0.48
C TYR A 48 2.26 6.47 0.48
N LEU A 49 2.30 5.51 -0.44
CA LEU A 49 1.36 4.40 -0.53
C LEU A 49 2.08 3.11 -0.18
N ILE A 50 1.60 2.43 0.85
CA ILE A 50 2.16 1.13 1.27
C ILE A 50 1.08 0.07 1.14
N ASP A 51 1.37 -1.00 0.41
CA ASP A 51 0.45 -2.10 0.23
C ASP A 51 1.12 -3.45 0.42
N PHE A 52 0.31 -4.42 0.81
CA PHE A 52 0.69 -5.82 0.95
C PHE A 52 0.01 -6.63 -0.14
N SER A 53 0.78 -7.21 -1.04
CA SER A 53 0.30 -7.87 -2.25
C SER A 53 1.04 -9.16 -2.54
N PRO A 54 0.41 -10.14 -3.18
CA PRO A 54 1.11 -11.35 -3.61
C PRO A 54 2.15 -11.01 -4.69
N LEU A 55 3.28 -11.73 -4.67
CA LEU A 55 4.39 -11.52 -5.62
C LEU A 55 3.97 -11.72 -7.08
N ASN A 56 3.17 -12.71 -7.36
CA ASN A 56 2.75 -13.09 -8.71
C ASN A 56 1.25 -12.90 -8.88
N GLN A 57 0.75 -11.70 -8.58
CA GLN A 57 -0.69 -11.40 -8.59
C GLN A 57 -1.36 -11.52 -9.96
N ASP A 58 -0.60 -11.47 -11.03
CA ASP A 58 -1.05 -11.63 -12.43
C ASP A 58 -1.20 -13.08 -12.84
N LYS A 59 -0.65 -14.03 -12.08
CA LYS A 59 -0.75 -15.46 -12.37
C LYS A 59 -2.05 -16.06 -11.83
N SER A 60 -2.77 -16.78 -12.67
CA SER A 60 -4.01 -17.47 -12.30
C SER A 60 -3.80 -18.50 -11.18
N GLU A 61 -2.63 -19.15 -11.14
CA GLU A 61 -2.26 -20.09 -10.09
C GLU A 61 -2.22 -19.42 -8.71
N THR A 62 -1.64 -18.23 -8.61
CA THR A 62 -1.60 -17.46 -7.37
C THR A 62 -3.00 -17.12 -6.88
N LEU A 63 -3.88 -16.66 -7.78
CA LEU A 63 -5.27 -16.33 -7.44
C LEU A 63 -6.05 -17.57 -7.02
N LEU A 64 -5.85 -18.69 -7.69
CA LEU A 64 -6.48 -19.96 -7.33
C LEU A 64 -6.02 -20.45 -5.94
N ASN A 65 -4.72 -20.39 -5.66
CA ASN A 65 -4.17 -20.79 -4.36
C ASN A 65 -4.72 -19.92 -3.23
N LEU A 66 -4.84 -18.60 -3.44
CA LEU A 66 -5.48 -17.70 -2.49
C LEU A 66 -6.95 -18.06 -2.26
N ALA A 67 -7.70 -18.31 -3.33
CA ALA A 67 -9.11 -18.68 -3.25
C ALA A 67 -9.32 -20.00 -2.49
N LEU A 68 -8.36 -20.92 -2.59
CA LEU A 68 -8.36 -22.19 -1.85
C LEU A 68 -7.87 -22.07 -0.40
N GLY A 69 -7.57 -20.87 0.07
CA GLY A 69 -7.08 -20.62 1.42
C GLY A 69 -5.62 -21.04 1.66
N LYS A 70 -4.85 -21.18 0.59
CA LYS A 70 -3.43 -21.50 0.69
C LYS A 70 -2.58 -20.26 0.95
N TRP A 71 -1.40 -20.45 1.52
CA TRP A 71 -0.40 -19.41 1.67
C TRP A 71 0.35 -19.21 0.36
N VAL A 72 0.51 -17.94 -0.04
CA VAL A 72 1.30 -17.57 -1.21
C VAL A 72 2.35 -16.54 -0.83
N PRO A 73 3.51 -16.53 -1.50
CA PRO A 73 4.52 -15.50 -1.28
C PRO A 73 3.95 -14.10 -1.55
N ALA A 74 4.26 -13.16 -0.68
CA ALA A 74 3.79 -11.78 -0.76
C ALA A 74 4.90 -10.80 -0.40
N GLU A 75 4.67 -9.54 -0.73
CA GLU A 75 5.61 -8.46 -0.46
C GLU A 75 4.91 -7.21 0.03
N LEU A 76 5.63 -6.39 0.78
CA LEU A 76 5.28 -5.02 1.07
C LEU A 76 5.91 -4.13 0.01
N ARG A 77 5.09 -3.25 -0.57
CA ARG A 77 5.56 -2.29 -1.57
C ARG A 77 5.31 -0.88 -1.05
N VAL A 78 6.25 0.01 -1.29
CA VAL A 78 6.11 1.42 -0.99
C VAL A 78 6.27 2.24 -2.27
N ARG A 79 5.37 3.18 -2.46
CA ARG A 79 5.37 4.11 -3.59
C ARG A 79 5.25 5.53 -3.08
N ASN A 80 5.93 6.44 -3.72
CA ASN A 80 5.88 7.86 -3.39
C ASN A 80 5.26 8.64 -4.53
N ILE A 81 4.32 9.52 -4.18
CA ILE A 81 3.71 10.47 -5.12
C ILE A 81 4.10 11.87 -4.67
N ARG A 82 4.87 12.56 -5.48
CA ARG A 82 5.27 13.94 -5.24
C ARG A 82 4.16 14.90 -5.65
N CYS A 83 3.05 14.88 -4.93
CA CYS A 83 1.96 15.79 -5.17
C CYS A 83 1.36 16.23 -3.84
N THR A 84 0.99 17.51 -3.73
CA THR A 84 0.57 18.09 -2.46
C THR A 84 -0.91 17.93 -2.14
N SER A 85 -1.74 17.58 -3.09
CA SER A 85 -3.15 17.27 -2.85
C SER A 85 -3.69 16.40 -3.97
N VAL A 86 -3.88 15.13 -3.68
CA VAL A 86 -4.50 14.19 -4.61
C VAL A 86 -5.68 13.58 -3.90
N ASP A 87 -6.86 13.62 -4.55
CA ASP A 87 -8.01 12.94 -4.01
C ASP A 87 -7.90 11.42 -4.18
N ASP A 88 -8.68 10.68 -3.42
CA ASP A 88 -8.61 9.23 -3.40
C ASP A 88 -9.02 8.60 -4.74
N GLU A 89 -9.86 9.26 -5.53
CA GLU A 89 -10.25 8.80 -6.86
C GLU A 89 -9.07 8.82 -7.83
N ILE A 90 -8.29 9.90 -7.81
CA ILE A 90 -7.07 10.02 -8.63
C ILE A 90 -6.02 9.02 -8.15
N LEU A 91 -5.83 8.86 -6.85
CA LEU A 91 -4.92 7.88 -6.28
C LEU A 91 -5.28 6.45 -6.70
N GLU A 92 -6.57 6.10 -6.68
CA GLU A 92 -7.03 4.78 -7.11
C GLU A 92 -6.78 4.54 -8.61
N LYS A 93 -7.15 5.48 -9.45
CA LYS A 93 -6.88 5.42 -10.90
C LYS A 93 -5.40 5.20 -11.17
N TRP A 94 -4.61 5.90 -10.45
CA TRP A 94 -3.17 5.91 -10.58
C TRP A 94 -2.53 4.62 -10.06
N TYR A 95 -3.02 4.10 -8.95
CA TYR A 95 -2.58 2.83 -8.41
C TYR A 95 -2.85 1.67 -9.37
N ASN A 96 -4.00 1.68 -10.03
CA ASN A 96 -4.41 0.63 -10.97
C ASN A 96 -3.67 0.65 -12.34
N MET A 97 -2.90 1.69 -12.65
CA MET A 97 -1.90 1.82 -13.71
C MET A 97 -2.28 1.41 -15.13
N ASN A 98 -3.53 1.03 -15.40
CA ASN A 98 -3.97 0.56 -16.72
C ASN A 98 -4.68 1.64 -17.55
N ARG A 99 -4.65 2.90 -17.09
CA ARG A 99 -5.28 4.03 -17.77
C ARG A 99 -4.27 5.13 -18.03
N LYS A 100 -4.27 5.65 -19.25
CA LYS A 100 -3.59 6.90 -19.55
C LYS A 100 -4.30 8.03 -18.81
N LEU A 101 -3.61 8.63 -17.86
CA LEU A 101 -4.08 9.82 -17.19
C LEU A 101 -3.98 11.01 -18.15
N THR A 102 -4.89 11.97 -18.02
CA THR A 102 -4.78 13.25 -18.73
C THR A 102 -3.52 13.98 -18.28
N SER A 103 -3.07 14.97 -19.06
CA SER A 103 -1.87 15.74 -18.72
C SER A 103 -1.98 16.47 -17.36
N GLU A 104 -3.18 16.79 -16.91
CA GLU A 104 -3.46 17.39 -15.60
C GLU A 104 -3.45 16.35 -14.47
N GLU A 105 -3.71 15.09 -14.80
CA GLU A 105 -3.72 13.95 -13.88
C GLU A 105 -2.41 13.17 -13.90
N SER A 106 -1.43 13.58 -14.70
CA SER A 106 -0.15 12.88 -14.84
C SER A 106 0.69 13.02 -13.59
N LEU A 107 0.39 12.22 -12.62
CA LEU A 107 1.18 12.06 -11.41
C LEU A 107 2.28 11.04 -11.67
N GLN A 108 3.47 11.31 -11.20
CA GLN A 108 4.56 10.35 -11.28
C GLN A 108 4.59 9.47 -10.03
N LEU A 109 4.01 8.30 -10.11
CA LEU A 109 4.16 7.25 -9.10
C LEU A 109 5.50 6.58 -9.29
N THR A 110 6.38 6.76 -8.38
CA THR A 110 7.68 6.13 -8.43
C THR A 110 7.74 5.04 -7.38
N GLU A 111 8.13 3.83 -7.77
CA GLU A 111 8.50 2.83 -6.78
C GLU A 111 9.59 3.40 -5.90
N CYS A 112 9.37 3.33 -4.59
CA CYS A 112 10.27 3.87 -3.60
C CYS A 112 10.91 2.72 -2.84
N THR A 113 12.23 2.72 -2.77
CA THR A 113 12.95 1.81 -1.88
C THR A 113 13.11 2.47 -0.52
N LEU A 114 13.41 1.68 0.51
CA LEU A 114 13.66 2.19 1.87
C LEU A 114 14.65 3.35 1.88
N ASN A 115 15.69 3.30 1.06
CA ASN A 115 16.73 4.33 0.99
C ASN A 115 16.26 5.64 0.33
N LYS A 116 15.19 5.61 -0.44
CA LYS A 116 14.61 6.78 -1.11
C LYS A 116 13.56 7.51 -0.28
N ILE A 117 13.14 6.96 0.84
CA ILE A 117 12.20 7.61 1.73
C ILE A 117 12.95 8.70 2.49
N GLN A 118 12.56 9.96 2.27
CA GLN A 118 13.22 11.11 2.88
C GLN A 118 12.71 11.43 4.29
N ASP A 119 11.43 11.18 4.54
CA ASP A 119 10.85 11.36 5.88
C ASP A 119 11.40 10.28 6.83
N LYS A 120 12.04 10.73 7.90
CA LYS A 120 12.70 9.84 8.87
C LYS A 120 11.70 8.95 9.62
N GLU A 121 10.53 9.48 9.96
CA GLU A 121 9.49 8.73 10.68
C GLU A 121 8.88 7.65 9.80
N ILE A 122 8.56 7.99 8.55
CA ILE A 122 8.02 7.05 7.57
C ILE A 122 9.05 5.99 7.23
N LYS A 123 10.31 6.38 7.05
CA LYS A 123 11.41 5.44 6.79
C LYS A 123 11.57 4.42 7.92
N ARG A 124 11.56 4.88 9.15
CA ARG A 124 11.63 4.02 10.32
C ARG A 124 10.42 3.10 10.44
N PHE A 125 9.24 3.65 10.24
CA PHE A 125 8.00 2.88 10.22
C PHE A 125 8.04 1.77 9.17
N TYR A 126 8.39 2.10 7.94
CA TYR A 126 8.48 1.12 6.85
C TYR A 126 9.53 0.04 7.13
N LYS A 127 10.69 0.43 7.64
CA LYS A 127 11.73 -0.51 8.05
C LYS A 127 11.23 -1.51 9.11
N ASP A 128 10.52 -1.01 10.10
CA ASP A 128 10.00 -1.83 11.19
C ASP A 128 8.94 -2.82 10.71
N ILE A 129 8.01 -2.36 9.85
CA ILE A 129 6.99 -3.27 9.31
C ILE A 129 7.55 -4.27 8.31
N GLU A 130 8.51 -3.86 7.48
CA GLU A 130 9.15 -4.77 6.53
C GLU A 130 9.89 -5.91 7.23
N SER A 131 10.53 -5.62 8.35
CA SER A 131 11.25 -6.62 9.14
C SER A 131 10.35 -7.54 9.96
N SER A 132 9.15 -7.11 10.32
CA SER A 132 8.26 -7.80 11.26
C SER A 132 6.99 -8.39 10.64
N TRP A 133 6.52 -7.86 9.50
CA TRP A 133 5.32 -8.38 8.84
C TRP A 133 5.62 -9.66 8.08
N LYS A 134 4.77 -10.67 8.26
CA LYS A 134 4.91 -11.96 7.55
C LYS A 134 4.70 -11.77 6.05
N LYS A 135 5.70 -12.12 5.24
CA LYS A 135 5.71 -11.96 3.78
C LYS A 135 5.09 -13.16 3.03
N GLU A 136 4.05 -13.71 3.60
CA GLU A 136 3.19 -14.70 2.97
C GLU A 136 1.75 -14.26 3.16
N MET A 137 0.96 -14.36 2.13
CA MET A 137 -0.45 -13.97 2.14
C MET A 137 -1.35 -15.18 2.25
N ASN A 138 -2.36 -15.05 3.09
CA ASN A 138 -3.50 -15.94 3.16
C ASN A 138 -4.77 -15.09 3.13
N LEU A 139 -5.71 -15.49 2.29
CA LEU A 139 -6.93 -14.70 2.08
C LEU A 139 -7.74 -14.47 3.37
N TYR A 140 -7.69 -15.40 4.29
CA TYR A 140 -8.52 -15.37 5.50
C TYR A 140 -7.79 -14.82 6.74
N THR A 141 -6.48 -14.96 6.83
CA THR A 141 -5.73 -14.70 8.07
C THR A 141 -4.63 -13.66 7.94
N ASN A 142 -4.10 -13.41 6.74
CA ASN A 142 -3.03 -12.44 6.52
C ASN A 142 -3.11 -11.84 5.11
N ASN A 143 -3.93 -10.82 4.94
CA ASN A 143 -4.15 -10.15 3.66
C ASN A 143 -3.96 -8.64 3.78
N CYS A 144 -4.20 -7.92 2.69
CA CYS A 144 -4.07 -6.45 2.65
C CYS A 144 -4.99 -5.74 3.65
N GLN A 145 -6.17 -6.27 3.93
CA GLN A 145 -7.08 -5.69 4.92
C GLN A 145 -6.55 -5.85 6.35
N HIS A 146 -6.02 -7.02 6.68
CA HIS A 146 -5.36 -7.25 7.98
C HIS A 146 -4.17 -6.30 8.15
N PHE A 147 -3.37 -6.16 7.11
CA PHE A 147 -2.24 -5.23 7.11
C PHE A 147 -2.68 -3.80 7.40
N THR A 148 -3.59 -3.26 6.59
CA THR A 148 -4.00 -1.86 6.75
C THR A 148 -4.72 -1.59 8.06
N ARG A 149 -5.55 -2.52 8.52
CA ARG A 149 -6.23 -2.40 9.83
C ARG A 149 -5.26 -2.39 11.01
N THR A 150 -4.18 -3.16 10.91
CA THR A 150 -3.14 -3.19 11.95
C THR A 150 -2.36 -1.87 11.99
N MET A 151 -2.16 -1.23 10.83
CA MET A 151 -1.33 -0.02 10.70
C MET A 151 -2.08 1.29 10.94
N VAL A 152 -3.39 1.29 10.88
CA VAL A 152 -4.23 2.50 11.11
C VAL A 152 -4.72 2.63 12.59
#